data_20daa68305d108e3c204bad99530574a
#
_entry.id   20daa68305d108e3c204bad99530574a
#
_cell.length_a   1.000
_cell.length_b   1.000
_cell.length_c   1.000
_cell.angle_alpha   90.00
_cell.angle_beta   90.00
_cell.angle_gamma   90.00
#
_symmetry.space_group_name_H-M   'P 1'
#
loop_
_entity.id
_entity.type
_entity.pdbx_description
1 polymer ?
#
loop_
_entity_poly.entity_id
_entity_poly.type
_entity_poly.pdbx_seq_one_letter_code
_entity_poly.pdbx_strand_id
1 'polypeptide(L)'
;MTTNTLINPEVPTEDMGKVNAIFNGIEEHLGFVPDGIRLYGVSPPLLESFVGAVGYFMAHQTLSQELLAMIRYLVSSDAGCSFCIDFNTGILMNQGKTAEQLQAAKENPEKAPLSDKEKVLLKIALAAIDNPEGITQNDLQKARNHGFSERDVFDVVAIAANNKAFTHVLRTFKVEHQGSIA
;
A
#
# COMPACT_ATOMS: atom_id res chain seq x y z
N MET A 1 16.18 -10.46 -7.23
CA MET A 1 15.21 -11.21 -6.38
C MET A 1 15.92 -11.91 -5.25
N THR A 2 15.32 -11.91 -4.07
CA THR A 2 15.82 -12.66 -2.94
C THR A 2 15.81 -14.16 -3.23
N THR A 3 16.82 -14.89 -2.77
CA THR A 3 17.09 -16.30 -3.12
C THR A 3 16.04 -17.31 -2.60
N ASN A 4 14.97 -16.86 -1.94
CA ASN A 4 14.00 -17.74 -1.26
C ASN A 4 12.56 -17.67 -1.83
N THR A 5 12.32 -16.97 -2.93
CA THR A 5 10.98 -16.95 -3.55
C THR A 5 10.57 -18.33 -4.03
N LEU A 6 9.31 -18.73 -3.76
CA LEU A 6 8.80 -20.05 -4.13
C LEU A 6 8.57 -20.22 -5.64
N ILE A 7 8.44 -19.12 -6.37
CA ILE A 7 8.32 -19.12 -7.84
C ILE A 7 9.35 -18.18 -8.44
N ASN A 8 9.85 -18.57 -9.62
CA ASN A 8 10.63 -17.66 -10.45
C ASN A 8 9.66 -16.93 -11.39
N PRO A 9 9.49 -15.60 -11.26
CA PRO A 9 8.53 -14.87 -12.07
C PRO A 9 9.07 -14.70 -13.51
N GLU A 10 8.82 -15.70 -14.33
CA GLU A 10 9.08 -15.61 -15.76
C GLU A 10 7.90 -14.91 -16.44
N VAL A 11 8.22 -13.87 -17.21
CA VAL A 11 7.24 -13.15 -18.01
C VAL A 11 6.90 -13.97 -19.24
N PRO A 12 5.60 -14.20 -19.59
CA PRO A 12 5.22 -14.83 -20.83
C PRO A 12 5.84 -14.10 -22.05
N THR A 13 6.38 -14.86 -23.00
CA THR A 13 7.14 -14.29 -24.13
C THR A 13 6.32 -13.29 -24.96
N GLU A 14 5.03 -13.59 -25.14
CA GLU A 14 4.07 -12.74 -25.87
C GLU A 14 3.80 -11.41 -25.18
N ASP A 15 3.94 -11.33 -23.85
CA ASP A 15 3.67 -10.12 -23.05
C ASP A 15 4.95 -9.38 -22.65
N MET A 16 6.12 -9.90 -23.00
CA MET A 16 7.41 -9.35 -22.56
C MET A 16 7.58 -7.86 -22.90
N GLY A 17 7.11 -7.44 -24.07
CA GLY A 17 7.17 -6.03 -24.47
C GLY A 17 6.37 -5.10 -23.55
N LYS A 18 5.16 -5.51 -23.18
CA LYS A 18 4.30 -4.73 -22.27
C LYS A 18 4.85 -4.69 -20.85
N VAL A 19 5.25 -5.85 -20.33
CA VAL A 19 5.79 -5.95 -18.97
C VAL A 19 7.08 -5.15 -18.83
N ASN A 20 7.98 -5.23 -19.82
CA ASN A 20 9.20 -4.42 -19.82
C ASN A 20 8.90 -2.92 -19.86
N ALA A 21 7.90 -2.47 -20.62
CA ALA A 21 7.50 -1.06 -20.62
C ALA A 21 7.02 -0.59 -19.25
N ILE A 22 6.24 -1.44 -18.54
CA ILE A 22 5.80 -1.15 -17.16
C ILE A 22 7.00 -1.11 -16.21
N PHE A 23 7.89 -2.09 -16.27
CA PHE A 23 9.07 -2.16 -15.41
C PHE A 23 10.01 -0.97 -15.63
N ASN A 24 10.25 -0.59 -16.88
CA ASN A 24 11.08 0.58 -17.20
C ASN A 24 10.48 1.87 -16.62
N GLY A 25 9.17 2.09 -16.76
CA GLY A 25 8.52 3.26 -16.15
C GLY A 25 8.62 3.27 -14.62
N ILE A 26 8.56 2.11 -13.96
CA ILE A 26 8.74 2.00 -12.52
C ILE A 26 10.21 2.27 -12.15
N GLU A 27 11.15 1.71 -12.90
CA GLU A 27 12.59 1.91 -12.68
C GLU A 27 13.01 3.37 -12.88
N GLU A 28 12.47 4.06 -13.87
CA GLU A 28 12.67 5.51 -14.08
C GLU A 28 12.20 6.34 -12.87
N HIS A 29 11.14 5.89 -12.20
CA HIS A 29 10.54 6.63 -11.08
C HIS A 29 11.16 6.30 -9.72
N LEU A 30 11.52 5.03 -9.49
CA LEU A 30 12.01 4.53 -8.21
C LEU A 30 13.52 4.22 -8.21
N GLY A 31 14.17 4.23 -9.38
CA GLY A 31 15.57 3.78 -9.54
C GLY A 31 15.75 2.25 -9.60
N PHE A 32 14.69 1.48 -9.39
CA PHE A 32 14.69 0.02 -9.47
C PHE A 32 13.24 -0.50 -9.60
N VAL A 33 13.09 -1.77 -9.99
CA VAL A 33 11.79 -2.45 -9.96
C VAL A 33 11.69 -3.28 -8.67
N PRO A 34 10.75 -2.97 -7.77
CA PRO A 34 10.56 -3.73 -6.53
C PRO A 34 10.21 -5.20 -6.79
N ASP A 35 10.78 -6.12 -6.00
CA ASP A 35 10.58 -7.57 -6.18
C ASP A 35 9.11 -7.99 -6.08
N GLY A 36 8.33 -7.31 -5.23
CA GLY A 36 6.88 -7.51 -5.17
C GLY A 36 6.18 -7.23 -6.49
N ILE A 37 6.64 -6.24 -7.24
CA ILE A 37 6.10 -5.90 -8.57
C ILE A 37 6.62 -6.88 -9.63
N ARG A 38 7.90 -7.29 -9.55
CA ARG A 38 8.45 -8.33 -10.44
C ARG A 38 7.67 -9.64 -10.34
N LEU A 39 7.22 -10.01 -9.14
CA LEU A 39 6.37 -11.18 -8.93
C LEU A 39 5.10 -11.13 -9.78
N TYR A 40 4.47 -9.95 -9.89
CA TYR A 40 3.26 -9.78 -10.71
C TYR A 40 3.50 -9.92 -12.21
N GLY A 41 4.76 -9.87 -12.65
CA GLY A 41 5.14 -10.11 -14.05
C GLY A 41 4.75 -11.48 -14.59
N VAL A 42 4.51 -12.49 -13.72
CA VAL A 42 4.00 -13.81 -14.14
C VAL A 42 2.57 -13.74 -14.67
N SER A 43 1.83 -12.68 -14.35
CA SER A 43 0.46 -12.45 -14.79
C SER A 43 0.31 -11.01 -15.28
N PRO A 44 0.68 -10.72 -16.52
CA PRO A 44 0.66 -9.38 -17.08
C PRO A 44 -0.67 -8.63 -16.92
N PRO A 45 -1.86 -9.24 -17.08
CA PRO A 45 -3.12 -8.55 -16.83
C PRO A 45 -3.31 -8.11 -15.36
N LEU A 46 -2.81 -8.89 -14.39
CA LEU A 46 -2.84 -8.50 -12.99
C LEU A 46 -1.82 -7.43 -12.67
N LEU A 47 -0.64 -7.45 -13.31
CA LEU A 47 0.36 -6.40 -13.20
C LEU A 47 -0.21 -5.06 -13.70
N GLU A 48 -0.85 -5.03 -14.89
CA GLU A 48 -1.49 -3.84 -15.44
C GLU A 48 -2.56 -3.29 -14.50
N SER A 49 -3.43 -4.16 -13.98
CA SER A 49 -4.48 -3.77 -13.02
C SER A 49 -3.89 -3.19 -11.74
N PHE A 50 -2.84 -3.82 -11.20
CA PHE A 50 -2.16 -3.36 -9.99
C PHE A 50 -1.52 -1.99 -10.19
N VAL A 51 -0.76 -1.80 -11.27
CA VAL A 51 -0.10 -0.52 -11.58
C VAL A 51 -1.13 0.57 -11.89
N GLY A 52 -2.24 0.22 -12.54
CA GLY A 52 -3.36 1.14 -12.75
C GLY A 52 -3.96 1.62 -11.43
N ALA A 53 -4.17 0.72 -10.47
CA ALA A 53 -4.65 1.09 -9.13
C ALA A 53 -3.64 1.98 -8.39
N VAL A 54 -2.34 1.66 -8.45
CA VAL A 54 -1.28 2.50 -7.87
C VAL A 54 -1.32 3.90 -8.48
N GLY A 55 -1.38 4.01 -9.81
CA GLY A 55 -1.47 5.30 -10.52
C GLY A 55 -2.70 6.12 -10.11
N TYR A 56 -3.85 5.46 -9.93
CA TYR A 56 -5.07 6.10 -9.43
C TYR A 56 -4.84 6.73 -8.04
N PHE A 57 -4.27 5.98 -7.10
CA PHE A 57 -4.01 6.49 -5.76
C PHE A 57 -2.90 7.53 -5.70
N MET A 58 -1.88 7.44 -6.55
CA MET A 58 -0.85 8.48 -6.66
C MET A 58 -1.40 9.82 -7.16
N ALA A 59 -2.40 9.78 -8.03
CA ALA A 59 -3.04 10.98 -8.59
C ALA A 59 -4.25 11.46 -7.78
N HIS A 60 -4.53 10.86 -6.61
CA HIS A 60 -5.72 11.18 -5.82
C HIS A 60 -5.69 12.64 -5.32
N GLN A 61 -6.81 13.36 -5.52
CA GLN A 61 -6.85 14.81 -5.29
C GLN A 61 -7.12 15.20 -3.84
N THR A 62 -7.79 14.37 -3.08
CA THR A 62 -8.27 14.68 -1.71
C THR A 62 -7.56 13.87 -0.62
N LEU A 63 -7.10 12.65 -0.92
CA LEU A 63 -6.35 11.82 0.01
C LEU A 63 -4.86 12.10 -0.13
N SER A 64 -4.20 12.49 0.95
CA SER A 64 -2.77 12.75 0.93
C SER A 64 -1.96 11.47 0.74
N GLN A 65 -0.79 11.58 0.11
CA GLN A 65 0.12 10.44 -0.04
C GLN A 65 0.63 9.94 1.32
N GLU A 66 0.68 10.80 2.33
CA GLU A 66 1.02 10.44 3.71
C GLU A 66 -0.05 9.51 4.32
N LEU A 67 -1.34 9.85 4.18
CA LEU A 67 -2.43 8.99 4.64
C LEU A 67 -2.43 7.65 3.93
N LEU A 68 -2.29 7.65 2.61
CA LEU A 68 -2.29 6.42 1.80
C LEU A 68 -1.10 5.51 2.14
N ALA A 69 0.08 6.07 2.36
CA ALA A 69 1.26 5.32 2.79
C ALA A 69 1.11 4.81 4.22
N MET A 70 0.52 5.59 5.13
CA MET A 70 0.29 5.19 6.52
C MET A 70 -0.72 4.03 6.61
N ILE A 71 -1.79 4.05 5.83
CA ILE A 71 -2.75 2.94 5.74
C ILE A 71 -2.00 1.66 5.32
N ARG A 72 -1.23 1.73 4.22
CA ARG A 72 -0.47 0.56 3.74
C ARG A 72 0.57 0.08 4.76
N TYR A 73 1.26 0.99 5.43
CA TYR A 73 2.23 0.66 6.47
C TYR A 73 1.59 -0.12 7.63
N LEU A 74 0.46 0.37 8.15
CA LEU A 74 -0.20 -0.26 9.30
C LEU A 74 -0.85 -1.60 8.94
N VAL A 75 -1.53 -1.69 7.80
CA VAL A 75 -2.08 -2.97 7.28
C VAL A 75 -0.98 -3.99 7.04
N SER A 76 0.17 -3.56 6.51
CA SER A 76 1.32 -4.45 6.28
C SER A 76 1.98 -4.88 7.59
N SER A 77 2.03 -3.99 8.59
CA SER A 77 2.58 -4.27 9.92
C SER A 77 1.76 -5.33 10.65
N ASP A 78 0.43 -5.20 10.62
CA ASP A 78 -0.50 -6.20 11.17
C ASP A 78 -0.35 -7.55 10.47
N ALA A 79 -0.26 -7.54 9.15
CA ALA A 79 -0.08 -8.75 8.37
C ALA A 79 1.34 -9.35 8.46
N GLY A 80 2.34 -8.66 9.04
CA GLY A 80 3.71 -9.15 9.17
C GLY A 80 4.46 -9.31 7.84
N CYS A 81 4.21 -8.43 6.86
CA CYS A 81 4.90 -8.44 5.57
C CYS A 81 6.13 -7.53 5.61
N SER A 82 7.33 -8.10 5.81
CA SER A 82 8.58 -7.33 5.90
C SER A 82 8.81 -6.44 4.67
N PHE A 83 8.67 -6.97 3.48
CA PHE A 83 8.78 -6.20 2.23
C PHE A 83 7.88 -4.97 2.23
N CYS A 84 6.57 -5.16 2.52
CA CYS A 84 5.61 -4.07 2.47
C CYS A 84 5.83 -3.04 3.59
N ILE A 85 6.26 -3.49 4.78
CA ILE A 85 6.61 -2.60 5.90
C ILE A 85 7.77 -1.69 5.50
N ASP A 86 8.86 -2.27 5.00
CA ASP A 86 10.06 -1.49 4.63
C ASP A 86 9.78 -0.52 3.49
N PHE A 87 9.05 -0.97 2.46
CA PHE A 87 8.70 -0.13 1.33
C PHE A 87 7.89 1.10 1.77
N ASN A 88 6.84 0.91 2.58
CA ASN A 88 6.03 2.02 3.06
C ASN A 88 6.75 2.85 4.14
N THR A 89 7.64 2.25 4.93
CA THR A 89 8.54 2.99 5.84
C THR A 89 9.42 3.96 5.06
N GLY A 90 10.07 3.50 3.98
CA GLY A 90 10.88 4.36 3.12
C GLY A 90 10.09 5.54 2.54
N ILE A 91 8.88 5.28 2.02
CA ILE A 91 8.00 6.35 1.53
C ILE A 91 7.70 7.38 2.61
N LEU A 92 7.30 6.94 3.81
CA LEU A 92 6.94 7.82 4.92
C LEU A 92 8.15 8.61 5.44
N MET A 93 9.32 7.99 5.52
CA MET A 93 10.56 8.68 5.92
C MET A 93 10.97 9.74 4.89
N ASN A 94 10.84 9.47 3.60
CA ASN A 94 11.06 10.46 2.54
C ASN A 94 10.06 11.63 2.60
N GLN A 95 8.90 11.42 3.23
CA GLN A 95 7.91 12.46 3.53
C GLN A 95 8.16 13.14 4.89
N GLY A 96 9.33 12.91 5.52
CA GLY A 96 9.76 13.57 6.76
C GLY A 96 9.23 12.93 8.04
N LYS A 97 8.66 11.72 8.00
CA LYS A 97 8.28 11.01 9.24
C LYS A 97 9.50 10.32 9.86
N THR A 98 9.55 10.24 11.18
CA THR A 98 10.65 9.56 11.89
C THR A 98 10.29 8.11 12.23
N ALA A 99 11.31 7.27 12.45
CA ALA A 99 11.12 5.88 12.86
C ALA A 99 10.32 5.77 14.16
N GLU A 100 10.54 6.69 15.11
CA GLU A 100 9.81 6.72 16.39
C GLU A 100 8.32 7.03 16.17
N GLN A 101 8.00 7.94 15.25
CA GLN A 101 6.61 8.26 14.90
C GLN A 101 5.91 7.06 14.25
N LEU A 102 6.60 6.34 13.37
CA LEU A 102 6.06 5.15 12.72
C LEU A 102 5.86 4.01 13.72
N GLN A 103 6.81 3.80 14.63
CA GLN A 103 6.66 2.82 15.69
C GLN A 103 5.49 3.17 16.64
N ALA A 104 5.35 4.45 17.02
CA ALA A 104 4.24 4.91 17.84
C ALA A 104 2.88 4.71 17.14
N ALA A 105 2.80 4.94 15.82
CA ALA A 105 1.60 4.70 15.03
C ALA A 105 1.25 3.19 14.95
N LYS A 106 2.25 2.32 14.85
CA LYS A 106 2.07 0.87 14.86
C LYS A 106 1.52 0.36 16.19
N GLU A 107 1.98 0.91 17.31
CA GLU A 107 1.50 0.57 18.65
C GLU A 107 0.09 1.13 18.92
N ASN A 108 -0.17 2.32 18.40
CA ASN A 108 -1.45 2.99 18.54
C ASN A 108 -1.71 3.91 17.33
N PRO A 109 -2.63 3.56 16.41
CA PRO A 109 -2.95 4.36 15.23
C PRO A 109 -3.38 5.81 15.52
N GLU A 110 -3.87 6.11 16.72
CA GLU A 110 -4.16 7.48 17.16
C GLU A 110 -2.92 8.37 17.21
N LYS A 111 -1.73 7.78 17.39
CA LYS A 111 -0.45 8.47 17.40
C LYS A 111 0.16 8.65 16.01
N ALA A 112 -0.54 8.21 14.95
CA ALA A 112 -0.06 8.42 13.59
C ALA A 112 0.20 9.92 13.35
N PRO A 113 1.34 10.28 12.71
CA PRO A 113 1.70 11.66 12.43
C PRO A 113 0.91 12.22 11.24
N LEU A 114 -0.41 12.22 11.37
CA LEU A 114 -1.41 12.69 10.41
C LEU A 114 -2.26 13.79 11.07
N SER A 115 -2.95 14.58 10.27
CA SER A 115 -3.93 15.52 10.76
C SER A 115 -5.13 14.80 11.39
N ASP A 116 -5.84 15.46 12.30
CA ASP A 116 -7.00 14.86 12.99
C ASP A 116 -8.10 14.42 12.01
N LYS A 117 -8.31 15.18 10.94
CA LYS A 117 -9.25 14.80 9.88
C LYS A 117 -8.82 13.49 9.17
N GLU A 118 -7.54 13.34 8.87
CA GLU A 118 -7.03 12.13 8.19
C GLU A 118 -7.05 10.91 9.10
N LYS A 119 -6.87 11.09 10.40
CA LYS A 119 -7.02 10.01 11.38
C LYS A 119 -8.43 9.41 11.39
N VAL A 120 -9.47 10.19 11.05
CA VAL A 120 -10.83 9.64 10.89
C VAL A 120 -10.86 8.62 9.77
N LEU A 121 -10.27 8.94 8.61
CA LEU A 121 -10.19 8.00 7.49
C LEU A 121 -9.26 6.82 7.78
N LEU A 122 -8.12 7.05 8.43
CA LEU A 122 -7.22 5.98 8.86
C LEU A 122 -7.95 4.95 9.73
N LYS A 123 -8.74 5.40 10.71
CA LYS A 123 -9.53 4.51 11.58
C LYS A 123 -10.54 3.69 10.80
N ILE A 124 -11.25 4.31 9.85
CA ILE A 124 -12.21 3.61 8.99
C ILE A 124 -11.49 2.55 8.16
N ALA A 125 -10.35 2.90 7.54
CA ALA A 125 -9.57 1.98 6.73
C ALA A 125 -9.08 0.75 7.51
N LEU A 126 -8.56 0.94 8.72
CA LEU A 126 -8.08 -0.14 9.58
C LEU A 126 -9.25 -1.00 10.10
N ALA A 127 -10.31 -0.34 10.59
CA ALA A 127 -11.50 -1.06 11.07
C ALA A 127 -12.14 -1.91 9.98
N ALA A 128 -12.14 -1.45 8.72
CA ALA A 128 -12.66 -2.21 7.59
C ALA A 128 -11.86 -3.51 7.31
N ILE A 129 -10.59 -3.58 7.74
CA ILE A 129 -9.78 -4.80 7.63
C ILE A 129 -10.04 -5.76 8.79
N ASP A 130 -10.23 -5.21 10.00
CA ASP A 130 -10.30 -6.00 11.22
C ASP A 130 -11.74 -6.44 11.55
N ASN A 131 -12.71 -5.56 11.32
CA ASN A 131 -14.13 -5.78 11.60
C ASN A 131 -15.02 -4.97 10.64
N PRO A 132 -15.14 -5.37 9.36
CA PRO A 132 -15.88 -4.61 8.35
C PRO A 132 -17.35 -4.39 8.71
N GLU A 133 -18.00 -5.34 9.36
CA GLU A 133 -19.40 -5.24 9.80
C GLU A 133 -19.57 -4.23 10.95
N GLY A 134 -18.50 -3.85 11.61
CA GLY A 134 -18.49 -2.85 12.68
C GLY A 134 -18.55 -1.40 12.19
N ILE A 135 -18.34 -1.14 10.89
CA ILE A 135 -18.45 0.20 10.31
C ILE A 135 -19.91 0.65 10.30
N THR A 136 -20.15 1.85 10.79
CA THR A 136 -21.51 2.38 10.99
C THR A 136 -21.74 3.68 10.21
N GLN A 137 -23.00 4.08 10.08
CA GLN A 137 -23.37 5.39 9.52
C GLN A 137 -22.77 6.57 10.32
N ASN A 138 -22.52 6.37 11.62
CA ASN A 138 -21.87 7.39 12.44
C ASN A 138 -20.40 7.61 12.04
N ASP A 139 -19.69 6.56 11.63
CA ASP A 139 -18.31 6.66 11.17
C ASP A 139 -18.23 7.39 9.82
N LEU A 140 -19.14 7.07 8.90
CA LEU A 140 -19.31 7.80 7.64
C LEU A 140 -19.66 9.27 7.88
N GLN A 141 -20.55 9.55 8.88
CA GLN A 141 -20.90 10.93 9.21
C GLN A 141 -19.73 11.71 9.79
N LYS A 142 -18.87 11.08 10.59
CA LYS A 142 -17.62 11.73 11.05
C LYS A 142 -16.73 12.13 9.87
N ALA A 143 -16.54 11.24 8.89
CA ALA A 143 -15.78 11.57 7.69
C ALA A 143 -16.39 12.76 6.92
N ARG A 144 -17.71 12.77 6.71
CA ARG A 144 -18.43 13.90 6.07
C ARG A 144 -18.24 15.21 6.83
N ASN A 145 -18.28 15.17 8.16
CA ASN A 145 -18.09 16.36 9.00
C ASN A 145 -16.68 16.96 8.86
N HIS A 146 -15.69 16.15 8.44
CA HIS A 146 -14.34 16.60 8.11
C HIS A 146 -14.15 16.94 6.61
N GLY A 147 -15.23 16.96 5.83
CA GLY A 147 -15.23 17.37 4.43
C GLY A 147 -14.88 16.25 3.44
N PHE A 148 -14.82 14.99 3.89
CA PHE A 148 -14.58 13.85 2.99
C PHE A 148 -15.87 13.38 2.33
N SER A 149 -15.74 13.00 1.07
CA SER A 149 -16.82 12.42 0.28
C SER A 149 -16.97 10.91 0.54
N GLU A 150 -18.07 10.33 0.08
CA GLU A 150 -18.27 8.88 0.10
C GLU A 150 -17.21 8.14 -0.75
N ARG A 151 -16.75 8.78 -1.82
CA ARG A 151 -15.64 8.28 -2.63
C ARG A 151 -14.34 8.20 -1.82
N ASP A 152 -14.01 9.23 -1.04
CA ASP A 152 -12.80 9.22 -0.21
C ASP A 152 -12.86 8.09 0.83
N VAL A 153 -14.02 7.87 1.44
CA VAL A 153 -14.23 6.76 2.38
C VAL A 153 -14.11 5.41 1.67
N PHE A 154 -14.73 5.24 0.50
CA PHE A 154 -14.61 4.03 -0.29
C PHE A 154 -13.15 3.76 -0.67
N ASP A 155 -12.43 4.79 -1.11
CA ASP A 155 -11.05 4.68 -1.60
C ASP A 155 -10.07 4.30 -0.48
N VAL A 156 -10.23 4.80 0.75
CA VAL A 156 -9.37 4.37 1.87
C VAL A 156 -9.65 2.93 2.31
N VAL A 157 -10.88 2.46 2.22
CA VAL A 157 -11.23 1.06 2.44
C VAL A 157 -10.65 0.18 1.32
N ALA A 158 -10.80 0.61 0.07
CA ALA A 158 -10.29 -0.11 -1.09
C ALA A 158 -8.76 -0.26 -1.07
N ILE A 159 -8.01 0.82 -0.75
CA ILE A 159 -6.55 0.72 -0.67
C ILE A 159 -6.09 -0.18 0.49
N ALA A 160 -6.77 -0.15 1.64
CA ALA A 160 -6.48 -1.03 2.76
C ALA A 160 -6.69 -2.51 2.38
N ALA A 161 -7.83 -2.84 1.77
CA ALA A 161 -8.16 -4.19 1.31
C ALA A 161 -7.20 -4.69 0.22
N ASN A 162 -6.90 -3.85 -0.77
CA ASN A 162 -5.94 -4.17 -1.83
C ASN A 162 -4.54 -4.41 -1.27
N ASN A 163 -4.10 -3.61 -0.29
CA ASN A 163 -2.81 -3.81 0.37
C ASN A 163 -2.79 -5.12 1.18
N LYS A 164 -3.87 -5.47 1.87
CA LYS A 164 -4.01 -6.76 2.57
C LYS A 164 -3.87 -7.93 1.58
N ALA A 165 -4.58 -7.88 0.44
CA ALA A 165 -4.49 -8.88 -0.61
C ALA A 165 -3.06 -8.99 -1.18
N PHE A 166 -2.44 -7.87 -1.54
CA PHE A 166 -1.06 -7.81 -2.01
C PHE A 166 -0.07 -8.42 -1.00
N THR A 167 -0.19 -8.06 0.27
CA THR A 167 0.61 -8.60 1.37
C THR A 167 0.50 -10.11 1.47
N HIS A 168 -0.71 -10.68 1.33
CA HIS A 168 -0.91 -12.13 1.35
C HIS A 168 -0.23 -12.82 0.17
N VAL A 169 -0.31 -12.25 -1.04
CA VAL A 169 0.39 -12.77 -2.22
C VAL A 169 1.90 -12.81 -1.99
N LEU A 170 2.49 -11.69 -1.53
CA LEU A 170 3.94 -11.62 -1.31
C LEU A 170 4.41 -12.62 -0.25
N ARG A 171 3.70 -12.71 0.87
CA ARG A 171 4.03 -13.67 1.95
C ARG A 171 3.88 -15.11 1.50
N THR A 172 2.85 -15.43 0.71
CA THR A 172 2.65 -16.77 0.15
C THR A 172 3.84 -17.20 -0.68
N PHE A 173 4.33 -16.31 -1.55
CA PHE A 173 5.47 -16.61 -2.42
C PHE A 173 6.83 -16.25 -1.81
N LYS A 174 6.87 -15.87 -0.53
CA LYS A 174 8.09 -15.56 0.23
C LYS A 174 8.94 -14.48 -0.40
N VAL A 175 8.29 -13.44 -0.92
CA VAL A 175 8.98 -12.21 -1.28
C VAL A 175 9.35 -11.50 0.01
N GLU A 176 10.64 -11.57 0.33
CA GLU A 176 11.20 -11.01 1.54
C GLU A 176 11.74 -9.60 1.29
N HIS A 177 12.33 -9.08 2.30
CA HIS A 177 13.04 -7.82 2.45
C HIS A 177 13.95 -7.47 1.26
N GLN A 178 13.74 -6.34 0.67
CA GLN A 178 14.54 -5.86 -0.47
C GLN A 178 15.58 -4.81 -0.07
N GLY A 179 15.75 -4.55 1.23
CA GLY A 179 16.53 -3.44 1.73
C GLY A 179 15.74 -2.13 1.79
N SER A 180 16.29 -1.14 2.50
CA SER A 180 15.67 0.19 2.59
C SER A 180 15.66 0.87 1.22
N ILE A 181 14.53 1.46 0.87
CA ILE A 181 14.49 2.50 -0.16
C ILE A 181 15.25 3.70 0.43
N ALA A 182 16.45 3.93 -0.07
CA ALA A 182 17.27 5.06 0.34
C ALA A 182 16.73 6.37 -0.24
#